data_475bdedc940cc9de091ba652e7b27c7f
#
_entry.id   475bdedc940cc9de091ba652e7b27c7f
#
_cell.length_a   1.000
_cell.length_b   1.000
_cell.length_c   1.000
_cell.angle_alpha   90.00
_cell.angle_beta   90.00
_cell.angle_gamma   90.00
#
_symmetry.space_group_name_H-M   'P 1'
#
loop_
_entity.id
_entity.type
_entity.pdbx_description
1 polymer ?
#
loop_
_entity_poly.entity_id
_entity_poly.type
_entity_poly.pdbx_seq_one_letter_code
_entity_poly.pdbx_strand_id
1 'polypeptide(L)'
;AINDKYLNRETGIYASGVQTELSVPLMWGIVPKDMKAKVARNLAKKVEEAGFHLDVGVLGAKAILNALSENGEAETAYKVAAQDTYPSWGCWIANGATTLLENWDLNATRDISDNHMMFGEIGGWFYKGLGGIFPDPQQPGFKHILLRPNFPSDLKQFEARHRSPYGEIQSQWERKKKSVVYSVTIPANSSATLYVPDSVKGERVIELEAGKHTFEWKLL
;
A
#
# COMPACT_ATOMS: atom_id res chain seq x y z
N ALA A 1 -20.80 12.60 11.84
CA ALA A 1 -21.67 11.43 12.11
C ALA A 1 -20.87 10.15 12.37
N ILE A 2 -20.03 9.62 11.43
CA ILE A 2 -19.28 8.37 11.66
C ILE A 2 -18.27 8.53 12.80
N ASN A 3 -17.46 9.58 12.77
CA ASN A 3 -16.45 9.83 13.79
C ASN A 3 -17.07 10.10 15.17
N ASP A 4 -18.20 10.81 15.22
CA ASP A 4 -18.86 11.13 16.49
C ASP A 4 -19.44 9.88 17.17
N LYS A 5 -19.81 8.88 16.35
CA LYS A 5 -20.41 7.64 16.84
C LYS A 5 -19.40 6.54 17.15
N TYR A 6 -18.34 6.42 16.34
CA TYR A 6 -17.49 5.24 16.38
C TYR A 6 -16.03 5.53 16.71
N LEU A 7 -15.51 6.77 16.56
CA LEU A 7 -14.13 7.10 16.89
C LEU A 7 -13.98 7.50 18.35
N ASN A 8 -13.24 6.73 19.09
CA ASN A 8 -12.70 7.20 20.37
C ASN A 8 -11.48 8.08 20.10
N ARG A 9 -11.60 9.39 20.28
CA ARG A 9 -10.52 10.36 20.01
C ARG A 9 -9.34 10.23 20.97
N GLU A 10 -9.59 9.79 22.20
CA GLU A 10 -8.54 9.58 23.18
C GLU A 10 -7.63 8.43 22.79
N THR A 11 -8.20 7.30 22.37
CA THR A 11 -7.43 6.11 22.00
C THR A 11 -7.07 6.04 20.52
N GLY A 12 -7.84 6.67 19.63
CA GLY A 12 -7.71 6.53 18.18
C GLY A 12 -8.26 5.21 17.63
N ILE A 13 -9.22 4.62 18.36
CA ILE A 13 -9.82 3.33 17.99
C ILE A 13 -11.24 3.58 17.47
N TYR A 14 -11.57 2.92 16.36
CA TYR A 14 -12.92 2.84 15.83
C TYR A 14 -13.60 1.59 16.34
N ALA A 15 -14.83 1.76 16.87
CA ALA A 15 -15.69 0.70 17.36
C ALA A 15 -14.95 -0.31 18.28
N SER A 16 -14.75 -1.56 17.87
CA SER A 16 -14.04 -2.58 18.64
C SER A 16 -12.53 -2.63 18.33
N GLY A 17 -12.05 -1.93 17.29
CA GLY A 17 -10.65 -1.83 16.95
C GLY A 17 -10.09 -3.03 16.17
N VAL A 18 -10.93 -3.79 15.47
CA VAL A 18 -10.46 -4.84 14.57
C VAL A 18 -9.83 -4.23 13.31
N GLN A 19 -9.02 -5.01 12.59
CA GLN A 19 -8.26 -4.54 11.43
C GLN A 19 -9.13 -3.82 10.38
N THR A 20 -10.33 -4.34 10.08
CA THR A 20 -11.27 -3.72 9.13
C THR A 20 -11.76 -2.36 9.61
N GLU A 21 -12.12 -2.24 10.89
CA GLU A 21 -12.65 -1.00 11.47
C GLU A 21 -11.62 0.13 11.53
N LEU A 22 -10.33 -0.21 11.58
CA LEU A 22 -9.24 0.76 11.54
C LEU A 22 -8.81 1.09 10.12
N SER A 23 -8.74 0.09 9.23
CA SER A 23 -8.23 0.28 7.85
C SER A 23 -9.22 1.00 6.93
N VAL A 24 -10.50 0.67 7.02
CA VAL A 24 -11.54 1.25 6.16
C VAL A 24 -11.65 2.79 6.33
N PRO A 25 -11.76 3.35 7.52
CA PRO A 25 -11.80 4.80 7.70
C PRO A 25 -10.54 5.52 7.22
N LEU A 26 -9.36 4.90 7.37
CA LEU A 26 -8.09 5.45 6.86
C LEU A 26 -8.10 5.53 5.33
N MET A 27 -8.40 4.43 4.66
CA MET A 27 -8.38 4.35 3.19
C MET A 27 -9.39 5.33 2.54
N TRP A 28 -10.59 5.46 3.11
CA TRP A 28 -11.62 6.36 2.57
C TRP A 28 -11.55 7.79 3.08
N GLY A 29 -10.48 8.17 3.80
CA GLY A 29 -10.29 9.54 4.24
C GLY A 29 -11.30 10.02 5.27
N ILE A 30 -11.95 9.11 6.00
CA ILE A 30 -12.94 9.41 7.05
C ILE A 30 -12.26 9.88 8.32
N VAL A 31 -11.06 9.39 8.60
CA VAL A 31 -10.30 9.73 9.82
C VAL A 31 -9.91 11.22 9.80
N PRO A 32 -10.18 11.97 10.88
CA PRO A 32 -9.72 13.36 11.01
C PRO A 32 -8.20 13.48 10.82
N LYS A 33 -7.73 14.55 10.19
CA LYS A 33 -6.29 14.73 9.86
C LYS A 33 -5.37 14.59 11.08
N ASP A 34 -5.78 15.16 12.22
CA ASP A 34 -5.06 15.11 13.50
C ASP A 34 -5.01 13.72 14.13
N MET A 35 -5.86 12.79 13.70
CA MET A 35 -5.94 11.43 14.22
C MET A 35 -5.31 10.37 13.31
N LYS A 36 -5.01 10.69 12.05
CA LYS A 36 -4.56 9.71 11.05
C LYS A 36 -3.36 8.88 11.51
N ALA A 37 -2.30 9.54 11.97
CA ALA A 37 -1.09 8.85 12.43
C ALA A 37 -1.35 7.94 13.64
N LYS A 38 -2.28 8.32 14.52
CA LYS A 38 -2.64 7.54 15.70
C LYS A 38 -3.43 6.29 15.31
N VAL A 39 -4.41 6.45 14.43
CA VAL A 39 -5.24 5.32 13.93
C VAL A 39 -4.37 4.36 13.11
N ALA A 40 -3.45 4.86 12.28
CA ALA A 40 -2.54 4.02 11.49
C ALA A 40 -1.61 3.19 12.39
N ARG A 41 -1.05 3.78 13.44
CA ARG A 41 -0.25 3.03 14.42
C ARG A 41 -1.06 1.98 15.17
N ASN A 42 -2.31 2.27 15.51
CA ASN A 42 -3.20 1.27 16.12
C ASN A 42 -3.48 0.12 15.16
N LEU A 43 -3.67 0.41 13.86
CA LEU A 43 -3.82 -0.62 12.84
C LEU A 43 -2.54 -1.47 12.72
N ALA A 44 -1.38 -0.84 12.61
CA ALA A 44 -0.09 -1.54 12.54
C ALA A 44 0.11 -2.45 13.76
N LYS A 45 -0.11 -1.92 14.97
CA LYS A 45 -0.04 -2.69 16.21
C LYS A 45 -0.99 -3.90 16.20
N LYS A 46 -2.23 -3.71 15.71
CA LYS A 46 -3.21 -4.78 15.62
C LYS A 46 -2.78 -5.89 14.66
N VAL A 47 -2.14 -5.51 13.57
CA VAL A 47 -1.54 -6.45 12.60
C VAL A 47 -0.32 -7.17 13.20
N GLU A 48 0.53 -6.47 13.93
CA GLU A 48 1.68 -7.06 14.64
C GLU A 48 1.24 -8.06 15.70
N GLU A 49 0.22 -7.74 16.50
CA GLU A 49 -0.39 -8.63 17.49
C GLU A 49 -0.94 -9.91 16.87
N ALA A 50 -1.40 -9.85 15.61
CA ALA A 50 -1.83 -10.99 14.81
C ALA A 50 -0.67 -11.72 14.09
N GLY A 51 0.60 -11.42 14.40
CA GLY A 51 1.76 -12.01 13.73
C GLY A 51 1.84 -11.63 12.25
N PHE A 52 1.42 -10.42 11.88
CA PHE A 52 1.33 -9.91 10.50
C PHE A 52 0.35 -10.69 9.60
N HIS A 53 -0.64 -11.34 10.20
CA HIS A 53 -1.71 -12.02 9.46
C HIS A 53 -2.95 -11.15 9.36
N LEU A 54 -3.73 -11.44 8.33
CA LEU A 54 -5.00 -10.77 8.07
C LEU A 54 -6.11 -11.32 8.98
N ASP A 55 -6.86 -10.43 9.60
CA ASP A 55 -8.12 -10.70 10.27
C ASP A 55 -9.22 -9.85 9.63
N VAL A 56 -9.39 -10.04 8.32
CA VAL A 56 -10.28 -9.22 7.50
C VAL A 56 -11.03 -10.05 6.47
N GLY A 57 -12.26 -9.64 6.18
CA GLY A 57 -12.98 -10.04 4.97
C GLY A 57 -12.66 -9.10 3.79
N VAL A 58 -13.50 -9.17 2.76
CA VAL A 58 -13.30 -8.45 1.48
C VAL A 58 -13.11 -6.93 1.63
N LEU A 59 -13.84 -6.27 2.52
CA LEU A 59 -13.72 -4.82 2.73
C LEU A 59 -12.38 -4.43 3.35
N GLY A 60 -11.97 -5.17 4.38
CA GLY A 60 -10.69 -4.93 5.03
C GLY A 60 -9.50 -5.30 4.15
N ALA A 61 -9.58 -6.39 3.38
CA ALA A 61 -8.53 -6.79 2.44
C ALA A 61 -8.29 -5.72 1.36
N LYS A 62 -9.35 -5.06 0.90
CA LYS A 62 -9.23 -3.90 -0.01
C LYS A 62 -8.53 -2.71 0.63
N ALA A 63 -8.74 -2.50 1.92
CA ALA A 63 -8.30 -1.28 2.61
C ALA A 63 -6.90 -1.40 3.24
N ILE A 64 -6.58 -2.53 3.85
CA ILE A 64 -5.52 -2.62 4.86
C ILE A 64 -4.12 -2.28 4.35
N LEU A 65 -3.71 -2.80 3.20
CA LEU A 65 -2.37 -2.56 2.66
C LEU A 65 -2.18 -1.08 2.25
N ASN A 66 -3.21 -0.49 1.61
CA ASN A 66 -3.20 0.93 1.26
C ASN A 66 -3.24 1.81 2.51
N ALA A 67 -4.12 1.50 3.47
CA ALA A 67 -4.25 2.24 4.72
C ALA A 67 -2.94 2.29 5.51
N LEU A 68 -2.22 1.18 5.60
CA LEU A 68 -0.90 1.13 6.22
C LEU A 68 0.13 1.93 5.42
N SER A 69 0.29 1.66 4.13
CA SER A 69 1.34 2.25 3.31
C SER A 69 1.21 3.76 3.15
N GLU A 70 -0.01 4.28 2.97
CA GLU A 70 -0.26 5.71 2.79
C GLU A 70 -0.18 6.52 4.09
N ASN A 71 -0.07 5.85 5.24
CA ASN A 71 0.01 6.50 6.55
C ASN A 71 1.30 6.17 7.32
N GLY A 72 2.38 5.79 6.62
CA GLY A 72 3.72 5.63 7.18
C GLY A 72 4.07 4.23 7.71
N GLU A 73 3.16 3.26 7.57
CA GLU A 73 3.33 1.89 8.09
C GLU A 73 3.61 0.88 6.95
N ALA A 74 4.39 1.28 5.94
CA ALA A 74 4.66 0.48 4.75
C ALA A 74 5.43 -0.82 5.06
N GLU A 75 6.29 -0.83 6.09
CA GLU A 75 6.97 -2.04 6.57
C GLU A 75 5.96 -3.10 7.04
N THR A 76 4.98 -2.68 7.82
CA THR A 76 3.89 -3.56 8.28
C THR A 76 3.06 -4.06 7.10
N ALA A 77 2.72 -3.20 6.14
CA ALA A 77 1.99 -3.60 4.93
C ALA A 77 2.76 -4.65 4.13
N TYR A 78 4.07 -4.47 3.96
CA TYR A 78 4.91 -5.42 3.25
C TYR A 78 4.96 -6.78 3.96
N LYS A 79 5.13 -6.81 5.28
CA LYS A 79 5.13 -8.05 6.06
C LYS A 79 3.82 -8.82 5.93
N VAL A 80 2.67 -8.12 5.89
CA VAL A 80 1.37 -8.74 5.61
C VAL A 80 1.31 -9.33 4.20
N ALA A 81 1.75 -8.58 3.19
CA ALA A 81 1.73 -9.02 1.79
C ALA A 81 2.69 -10.20 1.53
N ALA A 82 3.77 -10.31 2.30
CA ALA A 82 4.80 -11.33 2.18
C ALA A 82 4.50 -12.62 2.98
N GLN A 83 3.38 -12.68 3.73
CA GLN A 83 2.99 -13.88 4.48
C GLN A 83 2.70 -15.05 3.54
N ASP A 84 3.17 -16.24 3.94
CA ASP A 84 2.94 -17.51 3.24
C ASP A 84 2.15 -18.54 4.06
N THR A 85 1.85 -18.22 5.32
CA THR A 85 1.01 -19.03 6.22
C THR A 85 -0.41 -18.46 6.32
N TYR A 86 -1.37 -19.28 6.76
CA TYR A 86 -2.79 -18.92 6.88
C TYR A 86 -3.04 -17.85 7.97
N PRO A 87 -3.92 -16.87 7.70
CA PRO A 87 -4.53 -16.50 6.44
C PRO A 87 -3.68 -15.49 5.63
N SER A 88 -3.39 -15.79 4.37
CA SER A 88 -2.63 -14.89 3.47
C SER A 88 -2.79 -15.29 2.00
N TRP A 89 -2.48 -14.37 1.08
CA TRP A 89 -2.36 -14.68 -0.35
C TRP A 89 -1.26 -15.70 -0.64
N GLY A 90 -0.13 -15.62 0.08
CA GLY A 90 0.97 -16.58 -0.07
C GLY A 90 0.57 -18.00 0.34
N CYS A 91 -0.28 -18.14 1.34
CA CYS A 91 -0.85 -19.44 1.74
C CYS A 91 -1.66 -20.06 0.60
N TRP A 92 -2.47 -19.29 -0.11
CA TRP A 92 -3.18 -19.79 -1.29
C TRP A 92 -2.23 -20.30 -2.36
N ILE A 93 -1.18 -19.51 -2.69
CA ILE A 93 -0.16 -19.87 -3.67
C ILE A 93 0.58 -21.15 -3.24
N ALA A 94 1.00 -21.24 -1.99
CA ALA A 94 1.69 -22.40 -1.43
C ALA A 94 0.86 -23.69 -1.51
N ASN A 95 -0.47 -23.55 -1.50
CA ASN A 95 -1.43 -24.65 -1.65
C ASN A 95 -1.95 -24.83 -3.09
N GLY A 96 -1.30 -24.24 -4.07
CA GLY A 96 -1.56 -24.47 -5.49
C GLY A 96 -2.65 -23.60 -6.12
N ALA A 97 -3.14 -22.57 -5.45
CA ALA A 97 -4.08 -21.63 -6.06
C ALA A 97 -3.40 -20.86 -7.21
N THR A 98 -4.08 -20.78 -8.34
CA THR A 98 -3.64 -20.05 -9.54
C THR A 98 -4.47 -18.79 -9.79
N THR A 99 -5.47 -18.55 -8.95
CA THR A 99 -6.41 -17.44 -9.02
C THR A 99 -6.62 -16.88 -7.61
N LEU A 100 -7.35 -15.78 -7.50
CA LEU A 100 -7.79 -15.21 -6.23
C LEU A 100 -9.03 -15.96 -5.73
N LEU A 101 -8.94 -16.52 -4.55
CA LEU A 101 -10.06 -17.23 -3.91
C LEU A 101 -11.01 -16.25 -3.21
N GLU A 102 -12.23 -16.68 -2.95
CA GLU A 102 -13.24 -15.88 -2.24
C GLU A 102 -13.13 -16.01 -0.71
N ASN A 103 -12.46 -17.04 -0.23
CA ASN A 103 -12.30 -17.32 1.19
C ASN A 103 -10.84 -17.54 1.55
N TRP A 104 -10.43 -17.08 2.73
CA TRP A 104 -9.10 -17.39 3.27
C TRP A 104 -8.96 -18.88 3.57
N ASP A 105 -10.01 -19.52 4.07
CA ASP A 105 -10.02 -20.96 4.38
C ASP A 105 -10.20 -21.79 3.11
N LEU A 106 -9.19 -22.56 2.77
CA LEU A 106 -9.16 -23.48 1.62
C LEU A 106 -10.17 -24.63 1.75
N ASN A 107 -10.67 -24.90 2.97
CA ASN A 107 -11.67 -25.92 3.25
C ASN A 107 -13.07 -25.33 3.48
N ALA A 108 -13.27 -24.07 3.13
CA ALA A 108 -14.56 -23.42 3.29
C ALA A 108 -15.66 -24.18 2.50
N THR A 109 -16.86 -24.24 3.08
CA THR A 109 -18.03 -24.87 2.46
C THR A 109 -19.04 -23.85 1.91
N ARG A 110 -18.75 -22.56 2.12
CA ARG A 110 -19.49 -21.40 1.59
C ARG A 110 -18.52 -20.36 1.15
N ASP A 111 -18.94 -19.49 0.22
CA ASP A 111 -18.07 -18.45 -0.34
C ASP A 111 -16.80 -19.09 -0.93
N ILE A 112 -17.02 -20.03 -1.89
CA ILE A 112 -15.99 -20.95 -2.40
C ILE A 112 -15.61 -20.70 -3.85
N SER A 113 -15.84 -19.50 -4.38
CA SER A 113 -15.39 -19.19 -5.74
C SER A 113 -13.87 -19.23 -5.80
N ASP A 114 -13.35 -19.97 -6.77
CA ASP A 114 -11.92 -20.04 -7.05
C ASP A 114 -11.43 -18.90 -7.95
N ASN A 115 -12.28 -17.94 -8.26
CA ASN A 115 -11.94 -16.75 -9.06
C ASN A 115 -12.77 -15.55 -8.61
N HIS A 116 -12.37 -14.94 -7.51
CA HIS A 116 -13.09 -13.81 -6.93
C HIS A 116 -12.20 -12.55 -6.82
N MET A 117 -12.58 -11.48 -7.51
CA MET A 117 -11.75 -10.27 -7.61
C MET A 117 -11.62 -9.46 -6.32
N MET A 118 -12.43 -9.70 -5.30
CA MET A 118 -12.51 -8.85 -4.09
C MET A 118 -11.21 -8.79 -3.29
N PHE A 119 -10.41 -9.83 -3.33
CA PHE A 119 -9.08 -9.86 -2.72
C PHE A 119 -7.95 -9.38 -3.64
N GLY A 120 -8.27 -8.89 -4.84
CA GLY A 120 -7.32 -8.48 -5.87
C GLY A 120 -6.65 -7.12 -5.65
N GLU A 121 -7.04 -6.36 -4.63
CA GLU A 121 -6.44 -5.05 -4.36
C GLU A 121 -4.92 -5.15 -4.07
N ILE A 122 -4.41 -6.29 -3.65
CA ILE A 122 -2.97 -6.52 -3.50
C ILE A 122 -2.23 -6.26 -4.81
N GLY A 123 -2.81 -6.62 -5.97
CA GLY A 123 -2.27 -6.29 -7.29
C GLY A 123 -2.11 -4.78 -7.49
N GLY A 124 -3.17 -4.02 -7.17
CA GLY A 124 -3.13 -2.55 -7.20
C GLY A 124 -2.14 -1.96 -6.18
N TRP A 125 -2.05 -2.59 -5.02
CA TRP A 125 -1.14 -2.15 -3.97
C TRP A 125 0.34 -2.30 -4.38
N PHE A 126 0.74 -3.29 -5.15
CA PHE A 126 2.10 -3.37 -5.66
C PHE A 126 2.49 -2.11 -6.45
N TYR A 127 1.59 -1.61 -7.29
CA TYR A 127 1.84 -0.37 -8.03
C TYR A 127 1.85 0.87 -7.14
N LYS A 128 0.90 0.99 -6.21
CA LYS A 128 0.74 2.15 -5.31
C LYS A 128 1.70 2.06 -4.12
N GLY A 129 1.63 0.96 -3.38
CA GLY A 129 2.33 0.81 -2.10
C GLY A 129 3.85 0.64 -2.26
N LEU A 130 4.33 -0.12 -3.25
CA LEU A 130 5.76 -0.34 -3.48
C LEU A 130 6.30 0.54 -4.60
N GLY A 131 5.61 0.60 -5.75
CA GLY A 131 6.00 1.43 -6.88
C GLY A 131 5.72 2.92 -6.69
N GLY A 132 4.76 3.26 -5.84
CA GLY A 132 4.38 4.63 -5.56
C GLY A 132 3.67 5.33 -6.70
N ILE A 133 3.07 4.63 -7.66
CA ILE A 133 2.43 5.23 -8.84
C ILE A 133 0.97 5.54 -8.55
N PHE A 134 0.62 6.82 -8.46
CA PHE A 134 -0.75 7.29 -8.26
C PHE A 134 -1.15 8.30 -9.35
N PRO A 135 -2.40 8.26 -9.85
CA PRO A 135 -2.92 9.34 -10.65
C PRO A 135 -3.18 10.58 -9.78
N ASP A 136 -2.94 11.76 -10.33
CA ASP A 136 -3.41 12.99 -9.70
C ASP A 136 -4.93 13.15 -9.95
N PRO A 137 -5.76 13.25 -8.89
CA PRO A 137 -7.20 13.46 -9.06
C PRO A 137 -7.57 14.76 -9.77
N GLN A 138 -6.69 15.76 -9.75
CA GLN A 138 -6.91 17.05 -10.41
C GLN A 138 -6.49 17.02 -11.89
N GLN A 139 -5.61 16.09 -12.27
CA GLN A 139 -5.14 15.87 -13.63
C GLN A 139 -5.23 14.37 -13.99
N PRO A 140 -6.46 13.82 -14.13
CA PRO A 140 -6.70 12.39 -14.25
C PRO A 140 -6.05 11.76 -15.49
N GLY A 141 -5.97 10.45 -15.52
CA GLY A 141 -5.40 9.67 -16.62
C GLY A 141 -3.86 9.68 -16.65
N PHE A 142 -3.21 10.06 -15.55
CA PHE A 142 -1.74 10.21 -15.45
C PHE A 142 -1.16 11.33 -16.32
N LYS A 143 -1.95 12.39 -16.56
CA LYS A 143 -1.43 13.64 -17.11
C LYS A 143 -0.39 14.23 -16.15
N HIS A 144 -0.70 14.22 -14.86
CA HIS A 144 0.24 14.41 -13.77
C HIS A 144 0.26 13.16 -12.88
N ILE A 145 1.44 12.78 -12.43
CA ILE A 145 1.68 11.54 -11.66
C ILE A 145 2.13 11.93 -10.26
N LEU A 146 1.47 11.38 -9.23
CA LEU A 146 1.97 11.48 -7.86
C LEU A 146 2.81 10.25 -7.57
N LEU A 147 4.09 10.46 -7.28
CA LEU A 147 5.04 9.38 -6.96
C LEU A 147 5.28 9.33 -5.45
N ARG A 148 4.96 8.19 -4.82
CA ARG A 148 5.09 7.96 -3.36
C ARG A 148 5.62 6.55 -3.11
N PRO A 149 6.83 6.21 -3.57
CA PRO A 149 7.40 4.87 -3.39
C PRO A 149 7.68 4.59 -1.92
N ASN A 150 7.60 3.31 -1.54
CA ASN A 150 8.08 2.84 -0.25
C ASN A 150 9.18 1.79 -0.45
N PHE A 151 10.14 1.74 0.47
CA PHE A 151 11.31 0.90 0.39
C PHE A 151 11.40 -0.04 1.61
N PRO A 152 10.55 -1.10 1.70
CA PRO A 152 10.58 -2.03 2.83
C PRO A 152 11.95 -2.67 3.03
N SER A 153 12.33 -2.88 4.30
CA SER A 153 13.67 -3.36 4.66
C SER A 153 13.99 -4.76 4.14
N ASP A 154 12.98 -5.62 4.10
CA ASP A 154 13.11 -7.02 3.72
C ASP A 154 12.98 -7.25 2.19
N LEU A 155 12.74 -6.18 1.42
CA LEU A 155 12.68 -6.24 -0.04
C LEU A 155 13.92 -5.55 -0.64
N LYS A 156 14.67 -6.28 -1.47
CA LYS A 156 15.92 -5.78 -2.05
C LYS A 156 15.70 -4.86 -3.24
N GLN A 157 14.70 -5.14 -4.04
CA GLN A 157 14.40 -4.38 -5.25
C GLN A 157 12.94 -4.54 -5.62
N PHE A 158 12.41 -3.56 -6.35
CA PHE A 158 11.08 -3.61 -6.92
C PHE A 158 11.02 -2.79 -8.22
N GLU A 159 10.20 -3.24 -9.14
CA GLU A 159 9.89 -2.53 -10.38
C GLU A 159 8.40 -2.63 -10.68
N ALA A 160 7.79 -1.51 -11.05
CA ALA A 160 6.44 -1.43 -11.58
C ALA A 160 6.44 -0.67 -12.91
N ARG A 161 5.69 -1.20 -13.88
CA ARG A 161 5.45 -0.54 -15.17
C ARG A 161 3.95 -0.40 -15.40
N HIS A 162 3.51 0.81 -15.66
CA HIS A 162 2.10 1.10 -15.94
C HIS A 162 1.96 1.80 -17.29
N ARG A 163 1.18 1.23 -18.18
CA ARG A 163 0.87 1.85 -19.47
C ARG A 163 -0.29 2.81 -19.33
N SER A 164 0.01 4.09 -19.29
CA SER A 164 -0.97 5.18 -19.26
C SER A 164 -1.37 5.60 -20.69
N PRO A 165 -2.43 6.43 -20.86
CA PRO A 165 -2.76 7.05 -22.15
C PRO A 165 -1.61 7.90 -22.75
N TYR A 166 -0.69 8.39 -21.94
CA TYR A 166 0.47 9.20 -22.35
C TYR A 166 1.73 8.38 -22.62
N GLY A 167 1.73 7.09 -22.29
CA GLY A 167 2.87 6.19 -22.45
C GLY A 167 3.18 5.40 -21.17
N GLU A 168 4.29 4.71 -21.19
CA GLU A 168 4.71 3.88 -20.06
C GLU A 168 5.32 4.71 -18.93
N ILE A 169 4.79 4.52 -17.73
CA ILE A 169 5.36 4.98 -16.46
C ILE A 169 6.15 3.80 -15.90
N GLN A 170 7.42 3.98 -15.60
CA GLN A 170 8.25 3.00 -14.93
C GLN A 170 8.73 3.57 -13.61
N SER A 171 8.55 2.81 -12.52
CA SER A 171 9.06 3.14 -11.20
C SER A 171 9.82 1.92 -10.69
N GLN A 172 11.11 2.09 -10.39
CA GLN A 172 11.95 1.01 -9.90
C GLN A 172 12.89 1.50 -8.81
N TRP A 173 13.21 0.61 -7.87
CA TRP A 173 14.20 0.90 -6.85
C TRP A 173 14.99 -0.34 -6.45
N GLU A 174 16.23 -0.09 -6.00
CA GLU A 174 17.14 -1.09 -5.47
C GLU A 174 17.67 -0.61 -4.10
N ARG A 175 17.45 -1.40 -3.07
CA ARG A 175 17.94 -1.17 -1.72
C ARG A 175 19.35 -1.72 -1.57
N LYS A 176 20.29 -0.88 -1.19
CA LYS A 176 21.66 -1.23 -0.84
C LYS A 176 21.81 -1.22 0.68
N LYS A 177 22.98 -1.61 1.19
CA LYS A 177 23.23 -1.70 2.64
C LYS A 177 22.94 -0.39 3.41
N LYS A 178 23.22 0.78 2.81
CA LYS A 178 23.07 2.10 3.45
C LYS A 178 22.36 3.13 2.58
N SER A 179 21.93 2.75 1.40
CA SER A 179 21.26 3.65 0.45
C SER A 179 20.17 2.90 -0.33
N VAL A 180 19.33 3.66 -0.97
CA VAL A 180 18.41 3.17 -1.99
C VAL A 180 18.61 3.99 -3.27
N VAL A 181 18.66 3.29 -4.40
CA VAL A 181 18.64 3.91 -5.73
C VAL A 181 17.23 3.80 -6.26
N TYR A 182 16.62 4.94 -6.56
CA TYR A 182 15.29 5.04 -7.15
C TYR A 182 15.40 5.61 -8.55
N SER A 183 14.77 4.96 -9.52
CA SER A 183 14.68 5.43 -10.91
C SER A 183 13.24 5.46 -11.36
N VAL A 184 12.86 6.52 -12.04
CA VAL A 184 11.52 6.69 -12.59
C VAL A 184 11.60 7.18 -14.04
N THR A 185 10.71 6.66 -14.89
CA THR A 185 10.50 7.17 -16.25
C THR A 185 9.10 7.76 -16.34
N ILE A 186 9.04 9.01 -16.74
CA ILE A 186 7.81 9.79 -16.93
C ILE A 186 7.59 9.92 -18.44
N PRO A 187 6.42 9.52 -18.97
CA PRO A 187 6.15 9.57 -20.41
C PRO A 187 6.10 11.02 -20.94
N ALA A 188 6.31 11.16 -22.22
CA ALA A 188 6.19 12.45 -22.90
C ALA A 188 4.82 13.09 -22.66
N ASN A 189 4.78 14.43 -22.52
CA ASN A 189 3.58 15.21 -22.23
C ASN A 189 2.93 14.92 -20.85
N SER A 190 3.65 14.27 -19.94
CA SER A 190 3.29 14.13 -18.53
C SER A 190 4.33 14.78 -17.64
N SER A 191 3.95 15.05 -16.41
CA SER A 191 4.83 15.51 -15.33
C SER A 191 4.55 14.70 -14.07
N ALA A 192 5.40 14.83 -13.04
CA ALA A 192 5.16 14.18 -11.77
C ALA A 192 5.62 15.00 -10.58
N THR A 193 4.96 14.82 -9.44
CA THR A 193 5.45 15.25 -8.13
C THR A 193 5.92 14.02 -7.36
N LEU A 194 7.19 13.97 -7.01
CA LEU A 194 7.79 12.91 -6.20
C LEU A 194 7.80 13.32 -4.73
N TYR A 195 7.08 12.58 -3.91
CA TYR A 195 7.10 12.66 -2.45
C TYR A 195 8.13 11.67 -1.92
N VAL A 196 9.25 12.18 -1.45
CA VAL A 196 10.35 11.34 -0.96
C VAL A 196 9.99 10.74 0.40
N PRO A 197 10.07 9.41 0.59
CA PRO A 197 9.68 8.75 1.84
C PRO A 197 10.51 9.22 3.04
N ASP A 198 9.88 9.19 4.22
CA ASP A 198 10.56 9.53 5.49
C ASP A 198 11.65 8.54 5.89
N SER A 199 11.69 7.36 5.29
CA SER A 199 12.72 6.34 5.51
C SER A 199 14.10 6.69 4.91
N VAL A 200 14.19 7.78 4.14
CA VAL A 200 15.43 8.22 3.51
C VAL A 200 15.72 9.70 3.80
N LYS A 201 17.00 10.05 3.71
CA LYS A 201 17.44 11.44 3.85
C LYS A 201 17.45 12.15 2.49
N GLY A 202 16.68 13.23 2.35
CA GLY A 202 16.62 14.02 1.12
C GLY A 202 15.57 15.14 1.15
N GLU A 203 15.45 15.83 0.05
CA GLU A 203 14.37 16.80 -0.19
C GLU A 203 13.03 16.05 -0.20
N ARG A 204 12.00 16.65 0.40
CA ARG A 204 10.73 15.95 0.63
C ARG A 204 9.79 15.92 -0.57
N VAL A 205 9.86 16.94 -1.43
CA VAL A 205 9.00 17.07 -2.62
C VAL A 205 9.84 17.53 -3.80
N ILE A 206 9.78 16.81 -4.90
CA ILE A 206 10.55 17.09 -6.11
C ILE A 206 9.60 17.09 -7.30
N GLU A 207 9.57 18.20 -8.06
CA GLU A 207 8.83 18.25 -9.32
C GLU A 207 9.67 17.66 -10.45
N LEU A 208 9.06 16.84 -11.29
CA LEU A 208 9.72 16.09 -12.35
C LEU A 208 9.00 16.30 -13.69
N GLU A 209 9.76 16.64 -14.69
CA GLU A 209 9.33 16.69 -16.09
C GLU A 209 9.40 15.31 -16.75
N ALA A 210 8.88 15.21 -17.97
CA ALA A 210 9.01 14.02 -18.79
C ALA A 210 10.47 13.59 -18.95
N GLY A 211 10.72 12.27 -18.93
CA GLY A 211 12.05 11.72 -19.06
C GLY A 211 12.41 10.72 -17.97
N LYS A 212 13.65 10.32 -17.94
CA LYS A 212 14.20 9.40 -16.94
C LYS A 212 14.96 10.16 -15.86
N HIS A 213 14.60 9.91 -14.61
CA HIS A 213 15.22 10.50 -13.42
C HIS A 213 15.76 9.39 -12.53
N THR A 214 16.89 9.64 -11.87
CA THR A 214 17.52 8.69 -10.95
C THR A 214 18.02 9.43 -9.72
N PHE A 215 17.76 8.88 -8.56
CA PHE A 215 18.11 9.41 -7.25
C PHE A 215 18.83 8.32 -6.45
N GLU A 216 19.79 8.73 -5.64
CA GLU A 216 20.37 7.88 -4.62
C GLU A 216 20.25 8.57 -3.26
N TRP A 217 19.57 7.93 -2.33
CA TRP A 217 19.36 8.45 -0.98
C TRP A 217 19.96 7.55 0.08
N LYS A 218 20.47 8.16 1.14
CA LYS A 218 20.86 7.43 2.35
C LYS A 218 19.61 7.00 3.11
N LEU A 219 19.60 5.76 3.56
CA LEU A 219 18.59 5.24 4.49
C LEU A 219 18.78 5.88 5.87
N LEU A 220 17.66 6.11 6.59
CA LEU A 220 17.64 6.65 7.96
C LEU A 220 17.62 5.52 8.98
#